data_7d4e14faa96f8a7adc563ba2880f02df
#
_entry.id   7d4e14faa96f8a7adc563ba2880f02df
#
_cell.length_a   1.000
_cell.length_b   1.000
_cell.length_c   1.000
_cell.angle_alpha   90.00
_cell.angle_beta   90.00
_cell.angle_gamma   90.00
#
_symmetry.space_group_name_H-M   'P 1'
#
loop_
_entity.id
_entity.type
_entity.pdbx_description
1 polymer ?
#
loop_
_entity_poly.entity_id
_entity_poly.type
_entity_poly.pdbx_seq_one_letter_code
_entity_poly.pdbx_strand_id
1 'polypeptide(L)'
;MITIIGLGPGSLDRVPGPVMSLLLDPKTTVVVRTEHHPAAAELAGLREVTFCDDLYETDAFSDVYDAIAERVGSIDGPVIYAVPGSPMVGEFAVRRIVAAHPDTDIIPGESFVDAVMAVMDYDPLDRGLQILNGHDLPDPLILDKPTIVGHLDSTETLSDVLDALSRVLPEEAMVTLIADAGSPSQIAVTASIPDLDTSLAGFRTSLFVDAEPGGLVGAINVMRRLRDECPWDRDQTHQTLVKNLVEETYELIDAIAQLEGDDDWVGYAAVEDELGDVLLQVLFHEAIARGVGGFDIDGVAEVLRQKLVRRHPHVFGDVEVRDAAEVKRNWDRIKTQEANRDENASESVLDGLPSGLPALQRASKLQNRAAKVGFDWDEPSQVVPKLGEEIEELRRAMSGDGDIEAELGDLLFTIVNLARHLGIDPELALGRANSIFERRFRTMEGEGPFEGLDLAALDQRWERAKRSD
;
A
#
# COMPACT_ATOMS: atom_id res chain seq x y z
N MET A 1 15.42 -41.36 17.03
CA MET A 1 14.24 -40.61 17.54
C MET A 1 14.70 -39.23 17.87
N ILE A 2 14.09 -38.19 17.26
CA ILE A 2 14.44 -36.79 17.44
C ILE A 2 13.44 -36.14 18.41
N THR A 3 13.96 -35.47 19.43
CA THR A 3 13.15 -34.63 20.32
C THR A 3 13.64 -33.19 20.24
N ILE A 4 12.75 -32.23 19.97
CA ILE A 4 13.08 -30.83 19.93
C ILE A 4 12.63 -30.18 21.24
N ILE A 5 13.50 -29.41 21.87
CA ILE A 5 13.22 -28.80 23.19
C ILE A 5 13.48 -27.29 23.13
N GLY A 6 12.51 -26.51 23.63
CA GLY A 6 12.70 -25.08 23.89
C GLY A 6 13.38 -24.85 25.24
N LEU A 7 14.48 -24.08 25.23
CA LEU A 7 15.25 -23.73 26.44
C LEU A 7 14.65 -22.52 27.19
N GLY A 8 13.63 -21.88 26.63
CA GLY A 8 13.13 -20.59 27.16
C GLY A 8 14.04 -19.42 26.82
N PRO A 9 13.69 -18.18 27.21
CA PRO A 9 14.45 -16.97 26.89
C PRO A 9 15.60 -16.68 27.91
N GLY A 10 15.66 -17.41 29.03
CA GLY A 10 16.58 -17.16 30.14
C GLY A 10 17.61 -18.26 30.37
N SER A 11 18.01 -18.42 31.63
CA SER A 11 18.94 -19.44 32.10
C SER A 11 18.26 -20.80 32.35
N LEU A 12 19.02 -21.86 32.63
CA LEU A 12 18.51 -23.21 32.86
C LEU A 12 17.59 -23.33 34.07
N ASP A 13 17.64 -22.41 35.01
CA ASP A 13 16.78 -22.39 36.20
C ASP A 13 15.29 -22.19 35.85
N ARG A 14 15.02 -21.67 34.65
CA ARG A 14 13.65 -21.54 34.09
C ARG A 14 13.18 -22.77 33.31
N VAL A 15 14.08 -23.71 33.03
CA VAL A 15 13.73 -24.93 32.29
C VAL A 15 13.04 -25.92 33.24
N PRO A 16 11.84 -26.45 32.92
CA PRO A 16 11.11 -27.36 33.80
C PRO A 16 11.92 -28.62 34.12
N GLY A 17 11.84 -29.10 35.42
CA GLY A 17 12.59 -30.24 35.90
C GLY A 17 12.50 -31.50 35.02
N PRO A 18 11.33 -31.90 34.49
CA PRO A 18 11.22 -33.04 33.55
C PRO A 18 12.02 -32.82 32.27
N VAL A 19 12.08 -31.62 31.76
CA VAL A 19 12.85 -31.24 30.55
C VAL A 19 14.35 -31.30 30.86
N MET A 20 14.77 -30.77 32.01
CA MET A 20 16.14 -30.91 32.49
C MET A 20 16.58 -32.37 32.62
N SER A 21 15.70 -33.27 33.07
CA SER A 21 15.99 -34.68 33.16
C SER A 21 16.27 -35.32 31.80
N LEU A 22 15.58 -34.88 30.75
CA LEU A 22 15.82 -35.34 29.36
C LEU A 22 17.15 -34.77 28.83
N LEU A 23 17.39 -33.47 29.04
CA LEU A 23 18.62 -32.79 28.61
C LEU A 23 19.87 -33.41 29.25
N LEU A 24 19.77 -33.90 30.47
CA LEU A 24 20.88 -34.52 31.23
C LEU A 24 20.98 -36.04 31.06
N ASP A 25 20.10 -36.70 30.31
CA ASP A 25 20.18 -38.14 30.06
C ASP A 25 21.46 -38.47 29.26
N PRO A 26 22.40 -39.26 29.80
CA PRO A 26 23.65 -39.57 29.13
C PRO A 26 23.49 -40.47 27.89
N LYS A 27 22.29 -41.00 27.65
CA LYS A 27 21.99 -41.83 26.48
C LYS A 27 21.58 -41.03 25.25
N THR A 28 21.34 -39.74 25.40
CA THR A 28 20.93 -38.85 24.32
C THR A 28 22.09 -38.00 23.85
N THR A 29 22.19 -37.75 22.55
CA THR A 29 23.08 -36.73 21.99
C THR A 29 22.32 -35.38 22.01
N VAL A 30 22.96 -34.31 22.49
CA VAL A 30 22.33 -33.00 22.53
C VAL A 30 23.03 -32.07 21.55
N VAL A 31 22.25 -31.57 20.59
CA VAL A 31 22.62 -30.51 19.66
C VAL A 31 21.91 -29.24 20.10
N VAL A 32 22.65 -28.16 20.27
CA VAL A 32 22.12 -26.86 20.68
C VAL A 32 22.28 -25.88 19.51
N ARG A 33 21.25 -25.12 19.22
CA ARG A 33 21.24 -24.22 18.08
C ARG A 33 22.40 -23.22 18.09
N THR A 34 22.69 -22.60 19.27
CA THR A 34 23.73 -21.58 19.40
C THR A 34 24.32 -21.54 20.81
N GLU A 35 25.61 -21.25 20.90
CA GLU A 35 26.31 -21.05 22.17
C GLU A 35 25.97 -19.69 22.83
N HIS A 36 25.44 -18.73 22.06
CA HIS A 36 25.15 -17.37 22.52
C HIS A 36 23.91 -17.24 23.40
N HIS A 37 23.31 -18.34 23.82
CA HIS A 37 22.15 -18.39 24.70
C HIS A 37 22.56 -18.73 26.15
N PRO A 38 22.06 -18.02 27.20
CA PRO A 38 22.46 -18.27 28.58
C PRO A 38 22.32 -19.74 29.01
N ALA A 39 21.14 -20.34 28.76
CA ALA A 39 20.90 -21.74 29.08
C ALA A 39 21.84 -22.71 28.32
N ALA A 40 22.26 -22.35 27.12
CA ALA A 40 23.17 -23.16 26.31
C ALA A 40 24.58 -23.21 26.93
N ALA A 41 25.10 -22.08 27.35
CA ALA A 41 26.39 -21.98 28.03
C ALA A 41 26.40 -22.76 29.38
N GLU A 42 25.31 -22.64 30.16
CA GLU A 42 25.13 -23.39 31.39
C GLU A 42 25.02 -24.91 31.13
N LEU A 43 24.29 -25.36 30.12
CA LEU A 43 24.13 -26.75 29.74
C LEU A 43 25.46 -27.35 29.31
N ALA A 44 26.28 -26.62 28.56
CA ALA A 44 27.62 -27.05 28.16
C ALA A 44 28.55 -27.25 29.34
N GLY A 45 28.34 -26.52 30.48
CA GLY A 45 29.03 -26.74 31.74
C GLY A 45 28.61 -28.04 32.49
N LEU A 46 27.44 -28.60 32.15
CA LEU A 46 26.90 -29.79 32.83
C LEU A 46 27.08 -31.08 32.03
N ARG A 47 27.19 -30.99 30.69
CA ARG A 47 27.39 -32.13 29.82
C ARG A 47 28.01 -31.71 28.49
N GLU A 48 28.48 -32.70 27.70
CA GLU A 48 28.89 -32.50 26.32
C GLU A 48 27.68 -32.16 25.42
N VAL A 49 27.81 -31.08 24.64
CA VAL A 49 26.82 -30.62 23.66
C VAL A 49 27.52 -30.25 22.35
N THR A 50 26.79 -30.34 21.22
CA THR A 50 27.26 -29.87 19.92
C THR A 50 26.51 -28.60 19.55
N PHE A 51 27.21 -27.54 19.23
CA PHE A 51 26.61 -26.29 18.75
C PHE A 51 26.48 -26.29 17.22
N CYS A 52 25.62 -25.41 16.71
CA CYS A 52 25.41 -25.22 15.27
C CYS A 52 26.00 -23.91 14.75
N ASP A 53 26.73 -23.16 15.57
CA ASP A 53 27.25 -21.82 15.20
C ASP A 53 28.23 -21.88 14.03
N ASP A 54 28.95 -22.99 13.84
CA ASP A 54 29.85 -23.25 12.71
C ASP A 54 29.11 -23.34 11.35
N LEU A 55 27.79 -23.51 11.35
CA LEU A 55 26.98 -23.57 10.13
C LEU A 55 26.56 -22.17 9.63
N TYR A 56 26.78 -21.13 10.39
CA TYR A 56 26.39 -19.76 10.05
C TYR A 56 27.43 -19.00 9.19
N GLU A 57 28.39 -19.73 8.61
CA GLU A 57 29.39 -19.15 7.71
C GLU A 57 28.92 -18.94 6.26
N THR A 58 27.65 -19.30 5.94
CA THR A 58 27.06 -19.19 4.59
C THR A 58 26.24 -17.92 4.42
N ASP A 59 26.22 -17.37 3.19
CA ASP A 59 25.52 -16.10 2.87
C ASP A 59 23.97 -16.19 2.91
N ALA A 60 23.38 -17.40 2.97
CA ALA A 60 21.94 -17.59 2.94
C ALA A 60 21.44 -18.34 4.18
N PHE A 61 20.60 -17.72 4.99
CA PHE A 61 19.98 -18.37 6.16
C PHE A 61 19.21 -19.65 5.83
N SER A 62 18.64 -19.79 4.62
CA SER A 62 17.97 -21.01 4.17
C SER A 62 18.90 -22.22 4.22
N ASP A 63 20.14 -22.05 3.76
CA ASP A 63 21.14 -23.13 3.67
C ASP A 63 21.61 -23.54 5.08
N VAL A 64 21.69 -22.59 6.01
CA VAL A 64 21.99 -22.85 7.43
C VAL A 64 20.92 -23.76 8.04
N TYR A 65 19.63 -23.46 7.80
CA TYR A 65 18.54 -24.24 8.37
C TYR A 65 18.47 -25.66 7.79
N ASP A 66 18.79 -25.83 6.51
CA ASP A 66 18.87 -27.15 5.87
C ASP A 66 20.08 -27.93 6.40
N ALA A 67 21.25 -27.29 6.59
CA ALA A 67 22.44 -27.92 7.19
C ALA A 67 22.21 -28.33 8.66
N ILE A 68 21.47 -27.51 9.44
CA ILE A 68 21.09 -27.92 10.81
C ILE A 68 20.18 -29.16 10.78
N ALA A 69 19.20 -29.19 9.89
CA ALA A 69 18.28 -30.31 9.76
C ALA A 69 19.02 -31.58 9.36
N GLU A 70 19.99 -31.51 8.44
CA GLU A 70 20.85 -32.61 8.04
C GLU A 70 21.75 -33.08 9.20
N ARG A 71 22.39 -32.14 9.92
CA ARG A 71 23.21 -32.46 11.10
C ARG A 71 22.42 -33.25 12.15
N VAL A 72 21.24 -32.74 12.53
CA VAL A 72 20.37 -33.39 13.53
C VAL A 72 19.86 -34.73 13.02
N GLY A 73 19.45 -34.84 11.76
CA GLY A 73 18.92 -36.04 11.16
C GLY A 73 19.96 -37.17 10.94
N SER A 74 21.25 -36.83 10.82
CA SER A 74 22.35 -37.77 10.60
C SER A 74 22.83 -38.45 11.87
N ILE A 75 22.39 -38.04 13.07
CA ILE A 75 22.83 -38.61 14.33
C ILE A 75 22.15 -39.95 14.60
N ASP A 76 22.95 -40.98 14.79
CA ASP A 76 22.45 -42.30 15.18
C ASP A 76 21.99 -42.32 16.64
N GLY A 77 20.77 -42.84 16.89
CA GLY A 77 20.21 -43.01 18.23
C GLY A 77 19.28 -41.87 18.66
N PRO A 78 19.04 -41.75 19.97
CA PRO A 78 18.21 -40.62 20.49
C PRO A 78 18.96 -39.29 20.42
N VAL A 79 18.38 -38.32 19.82
CA VAL A 79 18.93 -36.95 19.71
C VAL A 79 17.95 -35.92 20.23
N ILE A 80 18.45 -34.94 20.97
CA ILE A 80 17.74 -33.74 21.39
C ILE A 80 18.30 -32.57 20.60
N TYR A 81 17.42 -31.82 19.92
CA TYR A 81 17.75 -30.53 19.36
C TYR A 81 17.19 -29.47 20.27
N ALA A 82 18.05 -28.72 20.94
CA ALA A 82 17.67 -27.68 21.91
C ALA A 82 17.79 -26.29 21.26
N VAL A 83 16.71 -25.50 21.33
CA VAL A 83 16.61 -24.19 20.71
C VAL A 83 16.37 -23.09 21.75
N PRO A 84 16.81 -21.84 21.50
CA PRO A 84 16.41 -20.69 22.27
C PRO A 84 14.89 -20.50 22.29
N GLY A 85 14.34 -20.05 23.41
CA GLY A 85 12.90 -19.77 23.49
C GLY A 85 12.00 -20.99 23.24
N SER A 86 11.06 -20.85 22.35
CA SER A 86 10.10 -21.87 21.95
C SER A 86 10.40 -22.41 20.55
N PRO A 87 10.38 -23.73 20.32
CA PRO A 87 10.57 -24.33 19.00
C PRO A 87 9.57 -23.88 17.94
N MET A 88 8.44 -23.33 18.36
CA MET A 88 7.34 -22.93 17.47
C MET A 88 7.41 -21.46 17.06
N VAL A 89 8.32 -20.66 17.64
CA VAL A 89 8.39 -19.22 17.43
C VAL A 89 9.80 -18.82 16.96
N GLY A 90 9.92 -18.37 15.71
CA GLY A 90 11.19 -17.90 15.15
C GLY A 90 12.21 -18.97 14.79
N GLU A 91 11.88 -20.27 14.90
CA GLU A 91 12.79 -21.39 14.71
C GLU A 91 12.56 -22.10 13.36
N PHE A 92 13.16 -21.59 12.31
CA PHE A 92 12.96 -22.11 10.95
C PHE A 92 13.59 -23.51 10.74
N ALA A 93 14.72 -23.82 11.40
CA ALA A 93 15.34 -25.15 11.36
C ALA A 93 14.41 -26.23 11.90
N VAL A 94 13.58 -25.92 12.90
CA VAL A 94 12.59 -26.85 13.45
C VAL A 94 11.60 -27.32 12.39
N ARG A 95 11.13 -26.42 11.55
CA ARG A 95 10.21 -26.76 10.44
C ARG A 95 10.85 -27.70 9.44
N ARG A 96 12.15 -27.53 9.13
CA ARG A 96 12.92 -28.40 8.25
C ARG A 96 13.09 -29.80 8.84
N ILE A 97 13.45 -29.89 10.14
CA ILE A 97 13.60 -31.16 10.84
C ILE A 97 12.28 -31.94 10.86
N VAL A 98 11.18 -31.31 11.23
CA VAL A 98 9.86 -31.94 11.28
C VAL A 98 9.38 -32.39 9.89
N ALA A 99 9.65 -31.60 8.84
CA ALA A 99 9.31 -32.00 7.47
C ALA A 99 10.09 -33.22 7.00
N ALA A 100 11.39 -33.36 7.37
CA ALA A 100 12.24 -34.48 7.04
C ALA A 100 11.97 -35.72 7.95
N HIS A 101 11.57 -35.48 9.19
CA HIS A 101 11.37 -36.51 10.22
C HIS A 101 10.01 -36.29 10.92
N PRO A 102 8.89 -36.78 10.34
CA PRO A 102 7.54 -36.56 10.87
C PRO A 102 7.28 -37.12 12.27
N ASP A 103 8.08 -38.12 12.71
CA ASP A 103 7.98 -38.73 14.05
C ASP A 103 8.78 -37.94 15.12
N THR A 104 9.14 -36.68 14.84
CA THR A 104 9.82 -35.80 15.79
C THR A 104 8.88 -35.38 16.91
N ASP A 105 9.33 -35.51 18.16
CA ASP A 105 8.61 -35.02 19.33
C ASP A 105 9.04 -33.58 19.66
N ILE A 106 8.06 -32.72 20.01
CA ILE A 106 8.32 -31.31 20.29
C ILE A 106 7.87 -31.01 21.72
N ILE A 107 8.82 -30.57 22.54
CA ILE A 107 8.55 -30.07 23.89
C ILE A 107 8.69 -28.53 23.87
N PRO A 108 7.58 -27.79 24.04
CA PRO A 108 7.62 -26.33 24.00
C PRO A 108 8.42 -25.77 25.19
N GLY A 109 9.07 -24.64 24.96
CA GLY A 109 9.65 -23.78 25.98
C GLY A 109 8.90 -22.45 26.07
N GLU A 110 9.20 -21.64 27.08
CA GLU A 110 8.76 -20.26 27.16
C GLU A 110 9.31 -19.48 25.95
N SER A 111 8.45 -18.74 25.26
CA SER A 111 8.81 -17.95 24.08
C SER A 111 9.34 -16.57 24.51
N PHE A 112 10.10 -15.91 23.63
CA PHE A 112 10.45 -14.49 23.84
C PHE A 112 9.19 -13.62 23.87
N VAL A 113 8.13 -14.04 23.20
CA VAL A 113 6.81 -13.35 23.21
C VAL A 113 6.24 -13.35 24.63
N ASP A 114 6.29 -14.49 25.33
CA ASP A 114 5.84 -14.59 26.73
C ASP A 114 6.64 -13.63 27.65
N ALA A 115 7.95 -13.59 27.42
CA ALA A 115 8.85 -12.72 28.20
C ALA A 115 8.56 -11.23 27.92
N VAL A 116 8.35 -10.84 26.66
CA VAL A 116 7.97 -9.46 26.29
C VAL A 116 6.63 -9.08 26.88
N MET A 117 5.60 -9.95 26.77
CA MET A 117 4.30 -9.71 27.39
C MET A 117 4.39 -9.52 28.90
N ALA A 118 5.23 -10.31 29.58
CA ALA A 118 5.44 -10.16 31.01
C ALA A 118 6.13 -8.83 31.38
N VAL A 119 7.06 -8.34 30.54
CA VAL A 119 7.71 -7.01 30.73
C VAL A 119 6.70 -5.89 30.54
N MET A 120 5.79 -6.05 29.60
CA MET A 120 4.80 -5.02 29.24
C MET A 120 3.50 -5.10 30.05
N ASP A 121 3.36 -6.10 30.95
CA ASP A 121 2.11 -6.39 31.68
C ASP A 121 0.91 -6.46 30.73
N TYR A 122 1.06 -7.21 29.62
CA TYR A 122 0.11 -7.24 28.51
C TYR A 122 -0.54 -8.61 28.37
N ASP A 123 -1.90 -8.63 28.34
CA ASP A 123 -2.70 -9.82 28.03
C ASP A 123 -3.21 -9.77 26.58
N PRO A 124 -2.76 -10.69 25.70
CA PRO A 124 -3.19 -10.69 24.29
C PRO A 124 -4.69 -10.99 24.10
N LEU A 125 -5.42 -11.46 25.09
CA LEU A 125 -6.87 -11.65 25.02
C LEU A 125 -7.66 -10.33 25.08
N ASP A 126 -7.07 -9.26 25.60
CA ASP A 126 -7.76 -7.96 25.70
C ASP A 126 -7.98 -7.32 24.32
N ARG A 127 -6.90 -7.19 23.53
CA ARG A 127 -6.91 -6.47 22.22
C ARG A 127 -6.25 -7.25 21.08
N GLY A 128 -5.88 -8.52 21.32
CA GLY A 128 -5.10 -9.32 20.39
C GLY A 128 -3.62 -8.97 20.45
N LEU A 129 -2.82 -9.65 19.65
CA LEU A 129 -1.38 -9.41 19.53
C LEU A 129 -0.95 -9.76 18.10
N GLN A 130 -0.18 -8.89 17.49
CA GLN A 130 0.53 -9.15 16.23
C GLN A 130 2.00 -9.44 16.55
N ILE A 131 2.58 -10.41 15.82
CA ILE A 131 4.00 -10.73 15.94
C ILE A 131 4.61 -10.65 14.55
N LEU A 132 5.63 -9.81 14.39
CA LEU A 132 6.30 -9.56 13.13
C LEU A 132 7.78 -9.96 13.21
N ASN A 133 8.33 -10.32 12.06
CA ASN A 133 9.76 -10.55 11.87
C ASN A 133 10.42 -9.26 11.34
N GLY A 134 11.43 -8.74 12.04
CA GLY A 134 12.13 -7.53 11.64
C GLY A 134 12.84 -7.62 10.28
N HIS A 135 13.24 -8.84 9.86
CA HIS A 135 13.85 -9.06 8.54
C HIS A 135 12.83 -9.15 7.38
N ASP A 136 11.53 -9.27 7.67
CA ASP A 136 10.49 -9.49 6.66
C ASP A 136 9.18 -8.85 7.14
N LEU A 137 9.15 -7.52 7.16
CA LEU A 137 7.93 -6.78 7.47
C LEU A 137 6.97 -6.82 6.28
N PRO A 138 5.66 -6.92 6.56
CA PRO A 138 4.67 -6.88 5.48
C PRO A 138 4.63 -5.50 4.81
N ASP A 139 4.35 -5.48 3.51
CA ASP A 139 4.06 -4.28 2.75
C ASP A 139 2.67 -4.42 2.07
N PRO A 140 1.67 -3.60 2.43
CA PRO A 140 1.73 -2.52 3.43
C PRO A 140 1.83 -3.03 4.87
N LEU A 141 2.53 -2.26 5.72
CA LEU A 141 2.57 -2.50 7.17
C LEU A 141 1.27 -1.98 7.81
N ILE A 142 0.53 -2.88 8.44
CA ILE A 142 -0.74 -2.55 9.11
C ILE A 142 -0.59 -2.86 10.59
N LEU A 143 -0.78 -1.85 11.43
CA LEU A 143 -0.71 -1.94 12.89
C LEU A 143 -2.11 -1.68 13.47
N ASP A 144 -2.97 -2.68 13.44
CA ASP A 144 -4.33 -2.61 13.99
C ASP A 144 -4.43 -3.18 15.42
N LYS A 145 -3.33 -3.70 15.95
CA LYS A 145 -3.19 -4.33 17.27
C LYS A 145 -1.82 -4.02 17.86
N PRO A 146 -1.68 -4.15 19.19
CA PRO A 146 -0.36 -4.19 19.82
C PRO A 146 0.53 -5.22 19.14
N THR A 147 1.75 -4.82 18.83
CA THR A 147 2.67 -5.58 17.95
C THR A 147 4.00 -5.81 18.63
N ILE A 148 4.48 -7.05 18.56
CA ILE A 148 5.87 -7.40 18.89
C ILE A 148 6.62 -7.60 17.59
N VAL A 149 7.73 -6.87 17.40
CA VAL A 149 8.69 -7.11 16.32
C VAL A 149 9.91 -7.80 16.92
N GLY A 150 10.20 -9.02 16.49
CA GLY A 150 11.37 -9.80 16.87
C GLY A 150 12.45 -9.82 15.80
N HIS A 151 13.57 -10.50 16.07
CA HIS A 151 14.74 -10.61 15.18
C HIS A 151 15.34 -9.23 14.81
N LEU A 152 15.58 -8.40 15.85
CA LEU A 152 16.25 -7.11 15.72
C LEU A 152 17.74 -7.27 16.06
N ASP A 153 18.41 -8.16 15.33
CA ASP A 153 19.73 -8.70 15.63
C ASP A 153 20.89 -7.77 15.26
N SER A 154 20.62 -6.74 14.46
CA SER A 154 21.59 -5.73 14.04
C SER A 154 21.01 -4.31 14.12
N THR A 155 21.90 -3.34 14.23
CA THR A 155 21.53 -1.91 14.15
C THR A 155 20.84 -1.57 12.83
N GLU A 156 21.27 -2.18 11.74
CA GLU A 156 20.68 -2.00 10.40
C GLU A 156 19.23 -2.49 10.38
N THR A 157 18.99 -3.75 10.80
CA THR A 157 17.63 -4.31 10.88
C THR A 157 16.71 -3.48 11.78
N LEU A 158 17.21 -3.04 12.93
CA LEU A 158 16.43 -2.18 13.83
C LEU A 158 16.12 -0.84 13.17
N SER A 159 17.07 -0.21 12.48
CA SER A 159 16.83 1.06 11.78
C SER A 159 15.79 0.91 10.67
N ASP A 160 15.87 -0.14 9.85
CA ASP A 160 14.90 -0.42 8.80
C ASP A 160 13.47 -0.61 9.36
N VAL A 161 13.36 -1.29 10.50
CA VAL A 161 12.09 -1.46 11.21
C VAL A 161 11.56 -0.12 11.71
N LEU A 162 12.40 0.72 12.33
CA LEU A 162 12.00 2.04 12.82
C LEU A 162 11.58 2.97 11.67
N ASP A 163 12.27 2.92 10.54
CA ASP A 163 11.90 3.66 9.32
C ASP A 163 10.56 3.20 8.75
N ALA A 164 10.27 1.90 8.76
CA ALA A 164 8.98 1.36 8.36
C ALA A 164 7.85 1.79 9.31
N LEU A 165 8.11 1.77 10.62
CA LEU A 165 7.15 2.19 11.64
C LEU A 165 6.85 3.69 11.58
N SER A 166 7.84 4.54 11.30
CA SER A 166 7.66 5.99 11.20
C SER A 166 6.69 6.41 10.08
N ARG A 167 6.47 5.56 9.08
CA ARG A 167 5.49 5.80 8.01
C ARG A 167 4.04 5.50 8.41
N VAL A 168 3.83 4.71 9.46
CA VAL A 168 2.50 4.21 9.86
C VAL A 168 2.15 4.52 11.31
N LEU A 169 3.00 5.25 12.02
CA LEU A 169 2.76 5.73 13.38
C LEU A 169 2.90 7.26 13.42
N PRO A 170 2.17 7.93 14.31
CA PRO A 170 2.41 9.34 14.62
C PRO A 170 3.85 9.59 15.12
N GLU A 171 4.39 10.77 14.87
CA GLU A 171 5.77 11.14 15.26
C GLU A 171 5.99 11.01 16.79
N GLU A 172 4.94 11.31 17.58
CA GLU A 172 4.96 11.23 19.05
C GLU A 172 4.70 9.82 19.57
N ALA A 173 4.50 8.84 18.71
CA ALA A 173 4.19 7.47 19.14
C ALA A 173 5.32 6.90 19.97
N MET A 174 4.96 6.43 21.18
CA MET A 174 5.91 5.80 22.11
C MET A 174 5.96 4.31 21.82
N VAL A 175 7.16 3.78 21.64
CA VAL A 175 7.42 2.35 21.45
C VAL A 175 8.42 1.87 22.51
N THR A 176 8.42 0.59 22.84
CA THR A 176 9.30 0.04 23.87
C THR A 176 10.27 -0.95 23.26
N LEU A 177 11.56 -0.62 23.27
CA LEU A 177 12.64 -1.52 22.90
C LEU A 177 13.04 -2.36 24.12
N ILE A 178 13.04 -3.67 23.95
CA ILE A 178 13.28 -4.64 25.03
C ILE A 178 14.43 -5.54 24.62
N ALA A 179 15.55 -5.42 25.31
CA ALA A 179 16.68 -6.33 25.16
C ALA A 179 16.70 -7.33 26.31
N ASP A 180 17.12 -8.55 26.04
CA ASP A 180 17.30 -9.63 27.01
C ASP A 180 16.07 -9.93 27.87
N ALA A 181 14.85 -9.82 27.32
CA ALA A 181 13.61 -10.09 28.05
C ALA A 181 13.68 -11.44 28.80
N GLY A 182 13.24 -11.42 30.08
CA GLY A 182 13.20 -12.61 30.93
C GLY A 182 14.55 -13.04 31.50
N SER A 183 15.60 -12.20 31.39
CA SER A 183 16.92 -12.46 31.97
C SER A 183 17.30 -11.39 33.02
N PRO A 184 18.34 -11.62 33.87
CA PRO A 184 18.84 -10.62 34.79
C PRO A 184 19.43 -9.37 34.11
N SER A 185 19.83 -9.45 32.86
CA SER A 185 20.33 -8.34 32.03
C SER A 185 19.24 -7.61 31.25
N GLN A 186 17.98 -7.87 31.54
CA GLN A 186 16.86 -7.24 30.85
C GLN A 186 16.91 -5.72 30.89
N ILE A 187 16.77 -5.09 29.73
CA ILE A 187 16.63 -3.65 29.55
C ILE A 187 15.32 -3.40 28.82
N ALA A 188 14.53 -2.44 29.30
CA ALA A 188 13.34 -1.96 28.60
C ALA A 188 13.39 -0.43 28.54
N VAL A 189 13.34 0.13 27.33
CA VAL A 189 13.40 1.57 27.09
C VAL A 189 12.19 1.97 26.26
N THR A 190 11.36 2.85 26.80
CA THR A 190 10.21 3.44 26.10
C THR A 190 10.58 4.84 25.64
N ALA A 191 10.52 5.09 24.34
CA ALA A 191 10.82 6.37 23.73
C ALA A 191 10.02 6.58 22.45
N SER A 192 10.03 7.80 21.91
CA SER A 192 9.62 8.05 20.53
C SER A 192 10.60 7.38 19.55
N ILE A 193 10.16 7.09 18.34
CA ILE A 193 11.00 6.41 17.34
C ILE A 193 12.35 7.14 17.13
N PRO A 194 12.37 8.48 16.94
CA PRO A 194 13.64 9.21 16.73
C PRO A 194 14.60 9.18 17.92
N ASP A 195 14.10 8.94 19.14
CA ASP A 195 14.88 8.98 20.37
C ASP A 195 15.37 7.59 20.82
N LEU A 196 15.05 6.52 20.09
CA LEU A 196 15.48 5.17 20.43
C LEU A 196 16.97 4.97 20.16
N ASP A 197 17.64 4.35 21.14
CA ASP A 197 19.05 3.95 21.01
C ASP A 197 19.17 2.63 20.23
N THR A 198 19.52 2.72 18.95
CA THR A 198 19.71 1.55 18.08
C THR A 198 20.90 0.68 18.46
N SER A 199 21.79 1.13 19.33
CA SER A 199 22.89 0.32 19.85
C SER A 199 22.45 -0.84 20.74
N LEU A 200 21.19 -0.86 21.16
CA LEU A 200 20.55 -1.96 21.89
C LEU A 200 20.10 -3.12 20.98
N ALA A 201 20.28 -3.00 19.67
CA ALA A 201 20.02 -4.09 18.73
C ALA A 201 20.87 -5.33 19.08
N GLY A 202 20.28 -6.52 18.97
CA GLY A 202 20.96 -7.76 19.25
C GLY A 202 20.03 -8.97 19.13
N PHE A 203 20.59 -10.18 19.14
CA PHE A 203 19.85 -11.44 18.95
C PHE A 203 18.67 -11.68 19.90
N ARG A 204 18.60 -10.95 21.01
CA ARG A 204 17.55 -11.04 22.02
C ARG A 204 16.81 -9.72 22.22
N THR A 205 16.83 -8.89 21.18
CA THR A 205 16.14 -7.62 21.17
C THR A 205 14.80 -7.75 20.46
N SER A 206 13.78 -7.15 21.03
CA SER A 206 12.43 -7.07 20.48
C SER A 206 11.89 -5.64 20.68
N LEU A 207 10.98 -5.23 19.82
CA LEU A 207 10.27 -3.97 19.93
C LEU A 207 8.80 -4.27 20.23
N PHE A 208 8.22 -3.60 21.21
CA PHE A 208 6.79 -3.62 21.48
C PHE A 208 6.17 -2.28 21.09
N VAL A 209 5.13 -2.35 20.28
CA VAL A 209 4.40 -1.21 19.74
C VAL A 209 2.95 -1.31 20.22
N ASP A 210 2.49 -0.36 21.02
CA ASP A 210 1.10 -0.21 21.45
C ASP A 210 0.73 1.27 21.37
N ALA A 211 0.62 1.77 20.16
CA ALA A 211 0.30 3.15 19.85
C ALA A 211 -0.97 3.23 18.98
N GLU A 212 -1.62 4.39 18.99
CA GLU A 212 -2.70 4.63 18.04
C GLU A 212 -2.15 4.53 16.61
N PRO A 213 -2.79 3.75 15.73
CA PRO A 213 -2.29 3.59 14.37
C PRO A 213 -2.39 4.88 13.57
N GLY A 214 -1.35 5.17 12.81
CA GLY A 214 -1.35 6.13 11.71
C GLY A 214 -1.71 5.47 10.39
N GLY A 215 -1.26 6.05 9.29
CA GLY A 215 -1.47 5.56 7.93
C GLY A 215 -2.95 5.34 7.61
N LEU A 216 -3.24 4.32 6.80
CA LEU A 216 -4.62 4.06 6.35
C LEU A 216 -5.58 3.70 7.51
N VAL A 217 -5.14 2.91 8.47
CA VAL A 217 -5.96 2.52 9.63
C VAL A 217 -6.25 3.74 10.49
N GLY A 218 -5.24 4.60 10.72
CA GLY A 218 -5.39 5.86 11.44
C GLY A 218 -6.37 6.79 10.75
N ALA A 219 -6.25 6.98 9.43
CA ALA A 219 -7.16 7.82 8.65
C ALA A 219 -8.62 7.33 8.74
N ILE A 220 -8.85 6.01 8.67
CA ILE A 220 -10.18 5.41 8.86
C ILE A 220 -10.72 5.72 10.26
N ASN A 221 -9.91 5.57 11.31
CA ASN A 221 -10.31 5.82 12.68
C ASN A 221 -10.62 7.30 12.93
N VAL A 222 -9.78 8.20 12.39
CA VAL A 222 -9.99 9.65 12.44
C VAL A 222 -11.31 10.02 11.74
N MET A 223 -11.56 9.50 10.54
CA MET A 223 -12.81 9.78 9.81
C MET A 223 -14.05 9.31 10.58
N ARG A 224 -14.00 8.13 11.19
CA ARG A 224 -15.07 7.61 12.02
C ARG A 224 -15.36 8.53 13.22
N ARG A 225 -14.30 8.97 13.90
CA ARG A 225 -14.40 9.89 15.02
C ARG A 225 -14.96 11.24 14.62
N LEU A 226 -14.51 11.79 13.47
CA LEU A 226 -15.04 13.04 12.92
C LEU A 226 -16.55 12.93 12.63
N ARG A 227 -17.00 11.82 12.04
CA ARG A 227 -18.43 11.58 11.80
C ARG A 227 -19.26 11.53 13.10
N ASP A 228 -18.68 11.08 14.21
CA ASP A 228 -19.38 10.98 15.49
C ASP A 228 -19.32 12.29 16.27
N GLU A 229 -18.20 13.00 16.27
CA GLU A 229 -17.94 14.13 17.17
C GLU A 229 -18.04 15.51 16.48
N CYS A 230 -17.69 15.65 15.19
CA CYS A 230 -17.71 16.91 14.49
C CYS A 230 -19.09 17.20 13.89
N PRO A 231 -19.75 18.32 14.24
CA PRO A 231 -21.08 18.64 13.73
C PRO A 231 -21.12 18.81 12.21
N TRP A 232 -20.06 19.39 11.63
CA TRP A 232 -20.00 19.60 10.18
C TRP A 232 -19.86 18.30 9.42
N ASP A 233 -18.95 17.41 9.84
CA ASP A 233 -18.75 16.09 9.22
C ASP A 233 -19.99 15.22 9.34
N ARG A 234 -20.63 15.23 10.51
CA ARG A 234 -21.87 14.48 10.77
C ARG A 234 -23.01 14.84 9.83
N ASP A 235 -23.12 16.11 9.46
CA ASP A 235 -24.21 16.63 8.63
C ASP A 235 -23.99 16.35 7.13
N GLN A 236 -22.78 15.90 6.72
CA GLN A 236 -22.50 15.59 5.32
C GLN A 236 -23.29 14.38 4.81
N THR A 237 -23.70 14.46 3.56
CA THR A 237 -24.35 13.40 2.78
C THR A 237 -23.57 13.10 1.53
N HIS A 238 -23.86 11.97 0.86
CA HIS A 238 -23.27 11.67 -0.45
C HIS A 238 -23.41 12.84 -1.44
N GLN A 239 -24.55 13.53 -1.41
CA GLN A 239 -24.85 14.63 -2.33
C GLN A 239 -24.09 15.92 -2.00
N THR A 240 -23.95 16.25 -0.71
CA THR A 240 -23.23 17.49 -0.31
C THR A 240 -21.75 17.42 -0.63
N LEU A 241 -21.17 16.23 -0.64
CA LEU A 241 -19.75 15.98 -0.90
C LEU A 241 -19.39 15.87 -2.39
N VAL A 242 -20.37 15.77 -3.30
CA VAL A 242 -20.07 15.65 -4.73
C VAL A 242 -19.20 16.79 -5.26
N LYS A 243 -19.47 18.03 -4.80
CA LYS A 243 -18.66 19.19 -5.22
C LYS A 243 -17.20 19.07 -4.79
N ASN A 244 -16.95 18.63 -3.54
CA ASN A 244 -15.61 18.44 -3.01
C ASN A 244 -14.88 17.32 -3.76
N LEU A 245 -15.53 16.16 -3.98
CA LEU A 245 -14.94 15.08 -4.77
C LEU A 245 -14.50 15.52 -6.19
N VAL A 246 -15.27 16.41 -6.82
CA VAL A 246 -14.90 17.00 -8.13
C VAL A 246 -13.71 17.93 -7.98
N GLU A 247 -13.71 18.80 -6.96
CA GLU A 247 -12.65 19.75 -6.66
C GLU A 247 -11.32 19.01 -6.42
N GLU A 248 -11.25 18.10 -5.45
CA GLU A 248 -10.06 17.32 -5.13
C GLU A 248 -9.55 16.50 -6.35
N THR A 249 -10.48 16.01 -7.18
CA THR A 249 -10.08 15.30 -8.41
C THR A 249 -9.36 16.24 -9.40
N TYR A 250 -9.78 17.49 -9.52
CA TYR A 250 -9.11 18.44 -10.40
C TYR A 250 -7.80 18.96 -9.81
N GLU A 251 -7.71 19.14 -8.50
CA GLU A 251 -6.48 19.53 -7.80
C GLU A 251 -5.41 18.44 -7.96
N LEU A 252 -5.79 17.16 -7.82
CA LEU A 252 -4.91 16.03 -8.13
C LEU A 252 -4.46 16.03 -9.61
N ILE A 253 -5.35 16.31 -10.56
CA ILE A 253 -5.00 16.41 -11.99
C ILE A 253 -3.98 17.51 -12.21
N ASP A 254 -4.16 18.65 -11.57
CA ASP A 254 -3.25 19.81 -11.68
C ASP A 254 -1.89 19.51 -11.05
N ALA A 255 -1.85 18.88 -9.88
CA ALA A 255 -0.60 18.43 -9.25
C ALA A 255 0.17 17.45 -10.16
N ILE A 256 -0.50 16.46 -10.74
CA ILE A 256 0.09 15.50 -11.70
C ILE A 256 0.60 16.25 -12.97
N ALA A 257 -0.13 17.23 -13.47
CA ALA A 257 0.25 17.98 -14.66
C ALA A 257 1.48 18.89 -14.43
N GLN A 258 1.79 19.22 -13.19
CA GLN A 258 2.93 20.05 -12.80
C GLN A 258 4.22 19.22 -12.53
N LEU A 259 4.16 17.89 -12.52
CA LEU A 259 5.34 17.05 -12.36
C LEU A 259 6.36 17.32 -13.47
N GLU A 260 7.60 17.64 -13.09
CA GLU A 260 8.70 17.97 -14.00
C GLU A 260 9.61 16.76 -14.34
N GLY A 261 9.23 15.53 -13.92
CA GLY A 261 9.95 14.28 -14.19
C GLY A 261 9.97 13.33 -13.01
N ASP A 262 10.69 12.22 -13.15
CA ASP A 262 10.71 11.14 -12.16
C ASP A 262 11.47 11.50 -10.86
N ASP A 263 12.30 12.56 -10.89
CA ASP A 263 13.12 13.05 -9.76
C ASP A 263 12.51 14.29 -9.06
N ASP A 264 11.28 14.68 -9.41
CA ASP A 264 10.59 15.84 -8.83
C ASP A 264 9.93 15.50 -7.50
N TRP A 265 10.72 15.39 -6.44
CA TRP A 265 10.23 15.05 -5.10
C TRP A 265 9.26 16.08 -4.50
N VAL A 266 9.37 17.34 -4.89
CA VAL A 266 8.44 18.40 -4.46
C VAL A 266 7.10 18.25 -5.15
N GLY A 267 7.10 17.97 -6.45
CA GLY A 267 5.89 17.65 -7.19
C GLY A 267 5.22 16.37 -6.70
N TYR A 268 6.00 15.34 -6.37
CA TYR A 268 5.44 14.11 -5.77
C TYR A 268 4.80 14.35 -4.40
N ALA A 269 5.36 15.23 -3.56
CA ALA A 269 4.73 15.58 -2.29
C ALA A 269 3.37 16.28 -2.49
N ALA A 270 3.25 17.15 -3.51
CA ALA A 270 1.97 17.75 -3.86
C ALA A 270 0.96 16.70 -4.37
N VAL A 271 1.40 15.75 -5.19
CA VAL A 271 0.54 14.63 -5.65
C VAL A 271 0.09 13.75 -4.48
N GLU A 272 0.95 13.53 -3.48
CA GLU A 272 0.63 12.76 -2.27
C GLU A 272 -0.45 13.45 -1.45
N ASP A 273 -0.37 14.78 -1.29
CA ASP A 273 -1.35 15.60 -0.58
C ASP A 273 -2.74 15.49 -1.24
N GLU A 274 -2.81 15.75 -2.54
CA GLU A 274 -4.07 15.66 -3.29
C GLU A 274 -4.64 14.24 -3.38
N LEU A 275 -3.78 13.21 -3.41
CA LEU A 275 -4.23 11.82 -3.27
C LEU A 275 -4.84 11.56 -1.89
N GLY A 276 -4.32 12.21 -0.85
CA GLY A 276 -4.88 12.20 0.49
C GLY A 276 -6.30 12.76 0.51
N ASP A 277 -6.55 13.88 -0.16
CA ASP A 277 -7.86 14.53 -0.24
C ASP A 277 -8.87 13.71 -1.07
N VAL A 278 -8.43 13.07 -2.16
CA VAL A 278 -9.26 12.09 -2.88
C VAL A 278 -9.58 10.87 -1.98
N LEU A 279 -8.62 10.38 -1.20
CA LEU A 279 -8.84 9.30 -0.23
C LEU A 279 -9.83 9.73 0.85
N LEU A 280 -9.74 10.96 1.35
CA LEU A 280 -10.70 11.54 2.30
C LEU A 280 -12.14 11.43 1.78
N GLN A 281 -12.38 11.76 0.49
CA GLN A 281 -13.71 11.60 -0.12
C GLN A 281 -14.18 10.14 -0.12
N VAL A 282 -13.28 9.19 -0.39
CA VAL A 282 -13.61 7.75 -0.31
C VAL A 282 -14.01 7.35 1.12
N LEU A 283 -13.25 7.79 2.12
CA LEU A 283 -13.52 7.49 3.53
C LEU A 283 -14.81 8.17 4.04
N PHE A 284 -15.12 9.39 3.58
CA PHE A 284 -16.41 10.04 3.86
C PHE A 284 -17.58 9.22 3.33
N HIS A 285 -17.51 8.84 2.07
CA HIS A 285 -18.59 8.05 1.44
C HIS A 285 -18.76 6.67 2.09
N GLU A 286 -17.66 6.04 2.50
CA GLU A 286 -17.69 4.80 3.30
C GLU A 286 -18.38 5.03 4.65
N ALA A 287 -17.95 6.05 5.41
CA ALA A 287 -18.47 6.32 6.73
C ALA A 287 -19.98 6.65 6.72
N ILE A 288 -20.45 7.37 5.69
CA ILE A 288 -21.88 7.63 5.49
C ILE A 288 -22.64 6.33 5.22
N ALA A 289 -22.15 5.50 4.29
CA ALA A 289 -22.78 4.24 3.93
C ALA A 289 -22.84 3.25 5.12
N ARG A 290 -21.73 3.14 5.85
CA ARG A 290 -21.62 2.31 7.06
C ARG A 290 -22.61 2.74 8.14
N GLY A 291 -22.81 4.06 8.32
CA GLY A 291 -23.75 4.62 9.29
C GLY A 291 -25.22 4.20 9.06
N VAL A 292 -25.58 3.81 7.85
CA VAL A 292 -26.93 3.31 7.49
C VAL A 292 -26.95 1.79 7.22
N GLY A 293 -25.88 1.06 7.55
CA GLY A 293 -25.79 -0.38 7.38
C GLY A 293 -25.57 -0.81 5.91
N GLY A 294 -24.98 0.07 5.07
CA GLY A 294 -24.65 -0.20 3.69
C GLY A 294 -23.34 -1.02 3.56
N PHE A 295 -22.27 -0.39 3.10
CA PHE A 295 -20.96 -1.01 2.94
C PHE A 295 -19.91 -0.30 3.83
N ASP A 296 -18.79 -0.95 4.04
CA ASP A 296 -17.59 -0.43 4.70
C ASP A 296 -16.39 -0.37 3.75
N ILE A 297 -15.24 0.08 4.26
CA ILE A 297 -14.02 0.22 3.47
C ILE A 297 -13.51 -1.12 2.94
N ASP A 298 -13.65 -2.20 3.72
CA ASP A 298 -13.25 -3.55 3.30
C ASP A 298 -14.12 -4.03 2.13
N GLY A 299 -15.42 -3.72 2.16
CA GLY A 299 -16.33 -3.98 1.04
C GLY A 299 -15.94 -3.23 -0.22
N VAL A 300 -15.56 -1.94 -0.10
CA VAL A 300 -15.06 -1.14 -1.23
C VAL A 300 -13.80 -1.74 -1.82
N ALA A 301 -12.84 -2.09 -0.96
CA ALA A 301 -11.57 -2.69 -1.35
C ALA A 301 -11.77 -4.07 -2.01
N GLU A 302 -12.65 -4.91 -1.46
CA GLU A 302 -12.93 -6.24 -2.01
C GLU A 302 -13.61 -6.17 -3.40
N VAL A 303 -14.55 -5.25 -3.59
CA VAL A 303 -15.15 -5.00 -4.91
C VAL A 303 -14.10 -4.59 -5.92
N LEU A 304 -13.17 -3.71 -5.53
CA LEU A 304 -12.04 -3.32 -6.38
C LEU A 304 -11.13 -4.51 -6.69
N ARG A 305 -10.70 -5.25 -5.66
CA ARG A 305 -9.83 -6.43 -5.80
C ARG A 305 -10.43 -7.46 -6.77
N GLN A 306 -11.71 -7.78 -6.62
CA GLN A 306 -12.40 -8.71 -7.50
C GLN A 306 -12.45 -8.23 -8.95
N LYS A 307 -12.68 -6.93 -9.18
CA LYS A 307 -12.65 -6.34 -10.52
C LYS A 307 -11.26 -6.46 -11.15
N LEU A 308 -10.21 -6.15 -10.39
CA LEU A 308 -8.82 -6.21 -10.87
C LEU A 308 -8.42 -7.64 -11.24
N VAL A 309 -8.64 -8.60 -10.34
CA VAL A 309 -8.33 -10.03 -10.59
C VAL A 309 -9.07 -10.53 -11.83
N ARG A 310 -10.37 -10.29 -11.91
CA ARG A 310 -11.21 -10.78 -13.03
C ARG A 310 -10.83 -10.15 -14.37
N ARG A 311 -10.40 -8.88 -14.38
CA ARG A 311 -10.04 -8.17 -15.62
C ARG A 311 -8.59 -8.36 -16.06
N HIS A 312 -7.76 -9.05 -15.23
CA HIS A 312 -6.37 -9.39 -15.57
C HIS A 312 -6.13 -10.91 -15.57
N PRO A 313 -6.86 -11.69 -16.39
CA PRO A 313 -6.68 -13.14 -16.42
C PRO A 313 -5.32 -13.59 -16.94
N HIS A 314 -4.52 -12.70 -17.50
CA HIS A 314 -3.14 -12.94 -17.91
C HIS A 314 -2.14 -12.82 -16.74
N VAL A 315 -2.56 -12.27 -15.60
CA VAL A 315 -1.73 -12.18 -14.37
C VAL A 315 -2.21 -13.19 -13.34
N PHE A 316 -3.52 -13.36 -13.20
CA PHE A 316 -4.15 -14.18 -12.15
C PHE A 316 -4.76 -15.49 -12.66
N GLY A 317 -4.56 -15.84 -13.92
CA GLY A 317 -5.04 -17.06 -14.57
C GLY A 317 -4.10 -17.51 -15.67
N ASP A 318 -4.61 -18.34 -16.61
CA ASP A 318 -3.81 -19.03 -17.62
C ASP A 318 -3.85 -18.36 -19.02
N VAL A 319 -4.30 -17.11 -19.11
CA VAL A 319 -4.40 -16.40 -20.40
C VAL A 319 -3.07 -15.78 -20.77
N GLU A 320 -2.50 -16.18 -21.88
CA GLU A 320 -1.30 -15.54 -22.45
C GLU A 320 -1.67 -14.32 -23.28
N VAL A 321 -0.87 -13.24 -23.17
CA VAL A 321 -1.00 -12.02 -23.96
C VAL A 321 0.36 -11.64 -24.54
N ARG A 322 0.35 -11.05 -25.74
CA ARG A 322 1.57 -10.70 -26.49
C ARG A 322 2.03 -9.28 -26.25
N ASP A 323 1.09 -8.37 -25.99
CA ASP A 323 1.38 -6.94 -25.88
C ASP A 323 0.29 -6.20 -25.06
N ALA A 324 0.56 -4.95 -24.72
CA ALA A 324 -0.36 -4.09 -23.98
C ALA A 324 -1.69 -3.83 -24.73
N ALA A 325 -1.67 -3.84 -26.05
CA ALA A 325 -2.86 -3.64 -26.85
C ALA A 325 -3.82 -4.84 -26.73
N GLU A 326 -3.29 -6.07 -26.63
CA GLU A 326 -4.09 -7.27 -26.38
C GLU A 326 -4.67 -7.27 -24.97
N VAL A 327 -3.92 -6.82 -23.98
CA VAL A 327 -4.43 -6.60 -22.60
C VAL A 327 -5.63 -5.66 -22.63
N LYS A 328 -5.50 -4.50 -23.29
CA LYS A 328 -6.57 -3.50 -23.40
C LYS A 328 -7.83 -4.08 -24.08
N ARG A 329 -7.66 -4.82 -25.19
CA ARG A 329 -8.79 -5.49 -25.86
C ARG A 329 -9.49 -6.51 -24.96
N ASN A 330 -8.74 -7.32 -24.23
CA ASN A 330 -9.29 -8.29 -23.28
C ASN A 330 -10.04 -7.60 -22.13
N TRP A 331 -9.47 -6.54 -21.59
CA TRP A 331 -10.12 -5.71 -20.57
C TRP A 331 -11.47 -5.17 -21.04
N ASP A 332 -11.51 -4.53 -22.23
CA ASP A 332 -12.74 -3.97 -22.79
C ASP A 332 -13.80 -5.04 -23.06
N ARG A 333 -13.37 -6.22 -23.56
CA ARG A 333 -14.27 -7.36 -23.77
C ARG A 333 -14.88 -7.85 -22.46
N ILE A 334 -14.07 -8.03 -21.41
CA ILE A 334 -14.55 -8.47 -20.08
C ILE A 334 -15.52 -7.44 -19.50
N LYS A 335 -15.17 -6.16 -19.56
CA LYS A 335 -16.02 -5.05 -19.09
C LYS A 335 -17.37 -5.01 -19.82
N THR A 336 -17.39 -5.28 -21.12
CA THR A 336 -18.62 -5.35 -21.91
C THR A 336 -19.47 -6.56 -21.50
N GLN A 337 -18.84 -7.71 -21.22
CA GLN A 337 -19.56 -8.91 -20.74
C GLN A 337 -20.15 -8.71 -19.34
N GLU A 338 -19.47 -7.94 -18.46
CA GLU A 338 -20.00 -7.58 -17.15
C GLU A 338 -21.27 -6.72 -17.28
N ALA A 339 -21.21 -5.69 -18.12
CA ALA A 339 -22.34 -4.80 -18.36
C ALA A 339 -23.58 -5.53 -18.94
N ASN A 340 -23.35 -6.56 -19.74
CA ASN A 340 -24.44 -7.37 -20.34
C ASN A 340 -25.03 -8.42 -19.36
N ARG A 341 -24.40 -8.66 -18.20
CA ARG A 341 -24.94 -9.58 -17.18
C ARG A 341 -25.87 -8.90 -16.18
N ASP A 342 -25.83 -7.57 -16.08
CA ASP A 342 -26.83 -6.83 -15.32
C ASP A 342 -28.18 -6.96 -16.04
N GLU A 343 -29.16 -7.57 -15.34
CA GLU A 343 -30.50 -7.91 -15.88
C GLU A 343 -31.35 -6.70 -16.34
N ASN A 344 -30.84 -5.47 -16.14
CA ASN A 344 -31.34 -4.27 -16.80
C ASN A 344 -30.65 -4.08 -18.15
N ALA A 345 -30.93 -4.94 -19.14
CA ALA A 345 -30.47 -4.79 -20.50
C ALA A 345 -30.82 -3.37 -20.99
N SER A 346 -29.81 -2.55 -21.22
CA SER A 346 -30.00 -1.20 -21.73
C SER A 346 -30.59 -1.26 -23.11
N GLU A 347 -31.66 -0.50 -23.36
CA GLU A 347 -32.31 -0.44 -24.69
C GLU A 347 -31.43 0.30 -25.71
N SER A 348 -30.48 1.09 -25.27
CA SER A 348 -29.58 1.89 -26.11
C SER A 348 -28.09 1.62 -25.79
N VAL A 349 -27.25 1.61 -26.81
CA VAL A 349 -25.78 1.57 -26.67
C VAL A 349 -25.23 2.76 -25.89
N LEU A 350 -26.00 3.83 -25.74
CA LEU A 350 -25.63 5.04 -25.04
C LEU A 350 -26.04 5.02 -23.57
N ASP A 351 -26.80 4.03 -23.09
CA ASP A 351 -27.27 3.96 -21.71
C ASP A 351 -26.13 3.71 -20.70
N GLY A 352 -26.34 4.17 -19.45
CA GLY A 352 -25.36 3.98 -18.36
C GLY A 352 -24.11 4.88 -18.45
N LEU A 353 -24.15 5.97 -19.23
CA LEU A 353 -23.16 7.03 -19.12
C LEU A 353 -23.54 7.97 -17.96
N PRO A 354 -22.60 8.22 -17.03
CA PRO A 354 -22.86 9.17 -15.95
C PRO A 354 -23.23 10.55 -16.49
N SER A 355 -24.31 11.13 -15.97
CA SER A 355 -24.78 12.47 -16.38
C SER A 355 -23.87 13.60 -15.86
N GLY A 356 -23.15 13.36 -14.76
CA GLY A 356 -22.26 14.32 -14.12
C GLY A 356 -20.84 14.38 -14.71
N LEU A 357 -20.55 13.72 -15.81
CA LEU A 357 -19.25 13.85 -16.48
C LEU A 357 -19.06 15.27 -17.04
N PRO A 358 -17.82 15.81 -17.03
CA PRO A 358 -17.45 16.98 -17.80
C PRO A 358 -17.89 16.88 -19.26
N ALA A 359 -18.30 17.97 -19.87
CA ALA A 359 -18.97 17.94 -21.17
C ALA A 359 -18.10 17.31 -22.27
N LEU A 360 -16.80 17.62 -22.33
CA LEU A 360 -15.89 17.07 -23.33
C LEU A 360 -15.66 15.58 -23.12
N GLN A 361 -15.51 15.14 -21.86
CA GLN A 361 -15.41 13.71 -21.54
C GLN A 361 -16.68 12.94 -21.87
N ARG A 362 -17.85 13.55 -21.60
CA ARG A 362 -19.13 12.94 -21.94
C ARG A 362 -19.27 12.78 -23.45
N ALA A 363 -18.94 13.82 -24.23
CA ALA A 363 -18.93 13.77 -25.69
C ALA A 363 -18.01 12.66 -26.22
N SER A 364 -16.77 12.59 -25.71
CA SER A 364 -15.81 11.52 -26.07
C SER A 364 -16.37 10.13 -25.79
N LYS A 365 -17.01 9.91 -24.63
CA LYS A 365 -17.61 8.61 -24.30
C LYS A 365 -18.80 8.26 -25.16
N LEU A 366 -19.67 9.23 -25.51
CA LEU A 366 -20.78 9.05 -26.44
C LEU A 366 -20.28 8.61 -27.82
N GLN A 367 -19.30 9.31 -28.37
CA GLN A 367 -18.68 9.01 -29.65
C GLN A 367 -17.98 7.63 -29.65
N ASN A 368 -17.24 7.28 -28.60
CA ASN A 368 -16.64 5.96 -28.46
C ASN A 368 -17.66 4.82 -28.42
N ARG A 369 -18.86 5.05 -27.91
CA ARG A 369 -19.93 4.06 -27.93
C ARG A 369 -20.58 3.95 -29.32
N ALA A 370 -20.78 5.08 -29.99
CA ALA A 370 -21.26 5.12 -31.36
C ALA A 370 -20.31 4.40 -32.34
N ALA A 371 -19.00 4.61 -32.15
CA ALA A 371 -17.95 3.95 -32.92
C ALA A 371 -18.01 2.41 -32.83
N LYS A 372 -18.34 1.87 -31.63
CA LYS A 372 -18.46 0.40 -31.44
C LYS A 372 -19.54 -0.27 -32.25
N VAL A 373 -20.54 0.47 -32.68
CA VAL A 373 -21.62 -0.02 -33.55
C VAL A 373 -21.44 0.40 -35.01
N GLY A 374 -20.25 0.88 -35.37
CA GLY A 374 -19.90 1.24 -36.75
C GLY A 374 -20.29 2.67 -37.13
N PHE A 375 -20.72 3.52 -36.18
CA PHE A 375 -21.00 4.92 -36.46
C PHE A 375 -19.76 5.78 -36.11
N ASP A 376 -18.79 5.77 -37.03
CA ASP A 376 -17.51 6.49 -36.91
C ASP A 376 -16.88 6.73 -38.27
N TRP A 377 -15.92 7.66 -38.33
CA TRP A 377 -15.02 7.81 -39.47
C TRP A 377 -13.86 6.81 -39.41
N ASP A 378 -13.36 6.36 -40.55
CA ASP A 378 -12.24 5.43 -40.57
C ASP A 378 -10.90 6.09 -40.23
N GLU A 379 -10.74 7.38 -40.55
CA GLU A 379 -9.48 8.11 -40.45
C GLU A 379 -9.65 9.52 -39.87
N PRO A 380 -8.70 10.05 -39.07
CA PRO A 380 -8.77 11.42 -38.53
C PRO A 380 -8.91 12.50 -39.59
N SER A 381 -8.32 12.26 -40.78
CA SER A 381 -8.35 13.18 -41.92
C SER A 381 -9.76 13.42 -42.46
N GLN A 382 -10.69 12.52 -42.22
CA GLN A 382 -12.10 12.63 -42.65
C GLN A 382 -12.92 13.53 -41.70
N VAL A 383 -12.47 13.72 -40.46
CA VAL A 383 -13.10 14.63 -39.49
C VAL A 383 -12.80 16.10 -39.81
N VAL A 384 -11.59 16.40 -40.37
CA VAL A 384 -11.17 17.77 -40.68
C VAL A 384 -12.11 18.53 -41.59
N PRO A 385 -12.64 17.95 -42.72
CA PRO A 385 -13.67 18.61 -43.53
C PRO A 385 -14.91 18.95 -42.73
N LYS A 386 -15.36 18.08 -41.82
CA LYS A 386 -16.55 18.34 -40.97
C LYS A 386 -16.33 19.52 -40.04
N LEU A 387 -15.11 19.69 -39.47
CA LEU A 387 -14.78 20.91 -38.73
C LEU A 387 -14.93 22.16 -39.59
N GLY A 388 -14.52 22.13 -40.83
CA GLY A 388 -14.72 23.24 -41.77
C GLY A 388 -16.20 23.55 -42.00
N GLU A 389 -17.04 22.51 -42.11
CA GLU A 389 -18.49 22.65 -42.26
C GLU A 389 -19.09 23.32 -41.02
N GLU A 390 -18.80 22.84 -39.80
CA GLU A 390 -19.30 23.44 -38.55
C GLU A 390 -18.87 24.90 -38.35
N ILE A 391 -17.65 25.25 -38.77
CA ILE A 391 -17.18 26.66 -38.75
C ILE A 391 -18.03 27.52 -39.69
N GLU A 392 -18.38 27.04 -40.88
CA GLU A 392 -19.21 27.78 -41.82
C GLU A 392 -20.67 27.89 -41.36
N GLU A 393 -21.20 26.86 -40.70
CA GLU A 393 -22.52 26.86 -40.07
C GLU A 393 -22.59 27.87 -38.93
N LEU A 394 -21.62 27.85 -38.05
CA LEU A 394 -21.49 28.87 -36.99
C LEU A 394 -21.37 30.30 -37.54
N ARG A 395 -20.63 30.53 -38.64
CA ARG A 395 -20.57 31.82 -39.31
C ARG A 395 -21.91 32.29 -39.88
N ARG A 396 -22.69 31.39 -40.47
CA ARG A 396 -24.03 31.66 -40.97
C ARG A 396 -24.96 32.02 -39.81
N ALA A 397 -24.95 31.25 -38.73
CA ALA A 397 -25.72 31.54 -37.52
C ALA A 397 -25.39 32.91 -36.92
N MET A 398 -24.10 33.29 -36.85
CA MET A 398 -23.65 34.62 -36.42
C MET A 398 -24.14 35.76 -37.33
N SER A 399 -24.47 35.43 -38.58
CA SER A 399 -25.05 36.41 -39.53
C SER A 399 -26.57 36.50 -39.43
N GLY A 400 -27.21 35.75 -38.53
CA GLY A 400 -28.63 35.75 -38.27
C GLY A 400 -29.40 34.60 -38.96
N ASP A 401 -28.68 33.61 -39.51
CA ASP A 401 -29.27 32.43 -40.16
C ASP A 401 -28.88 31.14 -39.41
N GLY A 402 -29.55 30.90 -38.28
CA GLY A 402 -29.34 29.70 -37.45
C GLY A 402 -29.27 30.00 -35.94
N ASP A 403 -29.04 28.90 -35.16
CA ASP A 403 -28.88 28.93 -33.72
C ASP A 403 -27.39 28.88 -33.38
N ILE A 404 -26.83 30.00 -32.92
CA ILE A 404 -25.42 30.15 -32.60
C ILE A 404 -24.98 29.18 -31.49
N GLU A 405 -25.82 28.91 -30.50
CA GLU A 405 -25.50 28.03 -29.39
C GLU A 405 -25.41 26.57 -29.86
N ALA A 406 -26.33 26.15 -30.71
CA ALA A 406 -26.33 24.81 -31.31
C ALA A 406 -25.06 24.61 -32.16
N GLU A 407 -24.77 25.52 -33.10
CA GLU A 407 -23.62 25.40 -34.01
C GLU A 407 -22.28 25.45 -33.26
N LEU A 408 -22.18 26.24 -32.19
CA LEU A 408 -20.99 26.21 -31.32
C LEU A 408 -20.85 24.86 -30.60
N GLY A 409 -21.97 24.28 -30.17
CA GLY A 409 -22.01 22.95 -29.57
C GLY A 409 -21.54 21.87 -30.53
N ASP A 410 -22.01 21.90 -31.79
CA ASP A 410 -21.62 20.94 -32.83
C ASP A 410 -20.14 21.06 -33.22
N LEU A 411 -19.62 22.28 -33.27
CA LEU A 411 -18.19 22.53 -33.47
C LEU A 411 -17.35 21.91 -32.33
N LEU A 412 -17.73 22.15 -31.06
CA LEU A 412 -17.05 21.56 -29.91
C LEU A 412 -17.13 20.03 -29.93
N PHE A 413 -18.29 19.45 -30.28
CA PHE A 413 -18.48 18.02 -30.39
C PHE A 413 -17.59 17.40 -31.48
N THR A 414 -17.44 18.08 -32.61
CA THR A 414 -16.56 17.66 -33.72
C THR A 414 -15.08 17.76 -33.37
N ILE A 415 -14.68 18.79 -32.57
CA ILE A 415 -13.29 18.88 -32.01
C ILE A 415 -12.99 17.69 -31.10
N VAL A 416 -13.94 17.32 -30.23
CA VAL A 416 -13.80 16.12 -29.37
C VAL A 416 -13.65 14.86 -30.20
N ASN A 417 -14.37 14.73 -31.32
CA ASN A 417 -14.23 13.61 -32.22
C ASN A 417 -12.82 13.51 -32.83
N LEU A 418 -12.29 14.63 -33.30
CA LEU A 418 -10.92 14.68 -33.80
C LEU A 418 -9.89 14.30 -32.73
N ALA A 419 -10.03 14.83 -31.51
CA ALA A 419 -9.17 14.50 -30.38
C ALA A 419 -9.18 12.98 -30.11
N ARG A 420 -10.35 12.37 -30.12
CA ARG A 420 -10.53 10.92 -29.96
C ARG A 420 -9.80 10.09 -31.02
N HIS A 421 -9.90 10.46 -32.28
CA HIS A 421 -9.20 9.82 -33.40
C HIS A 421 -7.67 9.97 -33.29
N LEU A 422 -7.20 11.06 -32.71
CA LEU A 422 -5.76 11.28 -32.43
C LEU A 422 -5.27 10.61 -31.14
N GLY A 423 -6.16 9.95 -30.39
CA GLY A 423 -5.83 9.33 -29.09
C GLY A 423 -5.57 10.35 -27.98
N ILE A 424 -6.09 11.58 -28.11
CA ILE A 424 -5.93 12.66 -27.15
C ILE A 424 -7.21 12.77 -26.32
N ASP A 425 -7.06 12.86 -24.99
CA ASP A 425 -8.17 13.21 -24.11
C ASP A 425 -8.47 14.71 -24.23
N PRO A 426 -9.69 15.13 -24.63
CA PRO A 426 -10.00 16.52 -24.89
C PRO A 426 -10.10 17.39 -23.62
N GLU A 427 -10.51 16.81 -22.48
CA GLU A 427 -10.57 17.50 -21.19
C GLU A 427 -9.17 17.84 -20.69
N LEU A 428 -8.27 16.84 -20.69
CA LEU A 428 -6.87 17.02 -20.29
C LEU A 428 -6.13 17.98 -21.24
N ALA A 429 -6.41 17.92 -22.53
CA ALA A 429 -5.81 18.84 -23.51
C ALA A 429 -6.21 20.29 -23.26
N LEU A 430 -7.51 20.53 -22.94
CA LEU A 430 -7.98 21.87 -22.61
C LEU A 430 -7.46 22.34 -21.24
N GLY A 431 -7.42 21.45 -20.23
CA GLY A 431 -6.82 21.73 -18.92
C GLY A 431 -5.36 22.18 -19.07
N ARG A 432 -4.56 21.45 -19.85
CA ARG A 432 -3.18 21.86 -20.13
C ARG A 432 -3.07 23.23 -20.82
N ALA A 433 -3.97 23.53 -21.72
CA ALA A 433 -4.00 24.84 -22.38
C ALA A 433 -4.34 25.97 -21.38
N ASN A 434 -5.26 25.71 -20.43
CA ASN A 434 -5.60 26.64 -19.36
C ASN A 434 -4.38 26.89 -18.45
N SER A 435 -3.70 25.86 -17.98
CA SER A 435 -2.50 26.00 -17.14
C SER A 435 -1.39 26.77 -17.83
N ILE A 436 -1.17 26.54 -19.14
CA ILE A 436 -0.21 27.31 -19.94
C ILE A 436 -0.64 28.79 -20.03
N PHE A 437 -1.94 29.05 -20.24
CA PHE A 437 -2.45 30.40 -20.29
C PHE A 437 -2.24 31.12 -18.95
N GLU A 438 -2.59 30.50 -17.84
CA GLU A 438 -2.44 31.07 -16.51
C GLU A 438 -0.97 31.37 -16.18
N ARG A 439 -0.06 30.45 -16.44
CA ARG A 439 1.37 30.65 -16.21
C ARG A 439 1.90 31.87 -16.98
N ARG A 440 1.56 31.97 -18.26
CA ARG A 440 1.96 33.08 -19.11
C ARG A 440 1.35 34.39 -18.65
N PHE A 441 0.08 34.35 -18.22
CA PHE A 441 -0.59 35.55 -17.74
C PHE A 441 0.02 36.05 -16.43
N ARG A 442 0.35 35.16 -15.50
CA ARG A 442 1.10 35.48 -14.27
C ARG A 442 2.50 36.04 -14.58
N THR A 443 3.18 35.55 -15.61
CA THR A 443 4.43 36.17 -16.09
C THR A 443 4.23 37.60 -16.57
N MET A 444 3.14 37.87 -17.28
CA MET A 444 2.78 39.25 -17.70
C MET A 444 2.45 40.16 -16.50
N GLU A 445 1.77 39.64 -15.47
CA GLU A 445 1.50 40.37 -14.22
C GLU A 445 2.78 40.76 -13.49
N GLY A 446 3.78 39.87 -13.51
CA GLY A 446 5.11 40.11 -12.96
C GLY A 446 5.87 41.28 -13.63
N GLU A 447 5.52 41.65 -14.88
CA GLU A 447 6.09 42.83 -15.57
C GLU A 447 5.47 44.16 -15.07
N GLY A 448 4.45 44.11 -14.24
CA GLY A 448 3.78 45.28 -13.65
C GLY A 448 2.29 45.43 -14.03
N PRO A 449 1.58 46.39 -13.47
CA PRO A 449 0.13 46.51 -13.64
C PRO A 449 -0.27 46.66 -15.11
N PHE A 450 -1.46 46.22 -15.44
CA PHE A 450 -2.03 46.34 -16.80
C PHE A 450 -2.72 47.69 -17.04
N GLU A 451 -2.95 48.44 -15.98
CA GLU A 451 -3.65 49.70 -16.06
C GLU A 451 -2.95 50.69 -17.00
N GLY A 452 -3.69 51.24 -17.96
CA GLY A 452 -3.17 52.17 -18.96
C GLY A 452 -2.47 51.53 -20.16
N LEU A 453 -2.40 50.21 -20.25
CA LEU A 453 -1.88 49.52 -21.42
C LEU A 453 -2.97 49.33 -22.47
N ASP A 454 -2.61 49.54 -23.74
CA ASP A 454 -3.46 49.14 -24.86
C ASP A 454 -3.26 47.66 -25.23
N LEU A 455 -4.14 47.13 -26.09
CA LEU A 455 -4.09 45.72 -26.51
C LEU A 455 -2.76 45.36 -27.17
N ALA A 456 -2.13 46.29 -27.91
CA ALA A 456 -0.86 46.00 -28.57
C ALA A 456 0.30 45.85 -27.56
N ALA A 457 0.29 46.65 -26.48
CA ALA A 457 1.25 46.52 -25.39
C ALA A 457 1.05 45.23 -24.59
N LEU A 458 -0.21 44.82 -24.36
CA LEU A 458 -0.54 43.54 -23.72
C LEU A 458 -0.10 42.34 -24.59
N ASP A 459 -0.32 42.43 -25.90
CA ASP A 459 0.09 41.38 -26.84
C ASP A 459 1.63 41.21 -26.88
N GLN A 460 2.37 42.32 -26.78
CA GLN A 460 3.83 42.27 -26.66
C GLN A 460 4.29 41.59 -25.36
N ARG A 461 3.60 41.86 -24.21
CA ARG A 461 3.90 41.12 -22.95
C ARG A 461 3.63 39.62 -23.12
N TRP A 462 2.49 39.29 -23.74
CA TRP A 462 2.12 37.90 -24.02
C TRP A 462 3.16 37.18 -24.89
N GLU A 463 3.64 37.80 -25.94
CA GLU A 463 4.68 37.24 -26.81
C GLU A 463 6.03 37.09 -26.09
N ARG A 464 6.36 37.93 -25.09
CA ARG A 464 7.52 37.71 -24.22
C ARG A 464 7.32 36.53 -23.29
N ALA A 465 6.15 36.45 -22.64
CA ALA A 465 5.81 35.33 -21.76
C ALA A 465 5.89 33.97 -22.49
N LYS A 466 5.45 33.90 -23.75
CA LYS A 466 5.60 32.72 -24.60
C LYS A 466 7.06 32.29 -24.84
N ARG A 467 7.99 33.23 -24.86
CA ARG A 467 9.40 32.94 -25.12
C ARG A 467 10.18 32.50 -23.89
N SER A 468 9.59 32.71 -22.72
CA SER A 468 10.16 32.33 -21.42
C SER A 468 9.62 30.98 -20.90
N ASP A 469 8.73 30.35 -21.66
CA ASP A 469 8.15 29.02 -21.35
C ASP A 469 9.10 27.85 -21.65
#